data_ea7d75c5b222dfef9965292d3fc44734
#
_entry.id   ea7d75c5b222dfef9965292d3fc44734
#
_cell.length_a   1.000
_cell.length_b   1.000
_cell.length_c   1.000
_cell.angle_alpha   90.00
_cell.angle_beta   90.00
_cell.angle_gamma   90.00
#
_symmetry.space_group_name_H-M   'P 1'
#
loop_
_entity.id
_entity.type
_entity.pdbx_description
1 polymer ?
#
loop_
_entity_poly.entity_id
_entity_poly.type
_entity_poly.pdbx_seq_one_letter_code
_entity_poly.pdbx_strand_id
1 'polypeptide(L)'
;MALDGIELAMNLLGLVISAFIGRFAYAGYSAVASPNLLRLTFAFIFIAIGFALLTGALFVETRESSRTIATIGLGAQAVGYFFIAFSHSVKSFDFAPPRYFAFLPLAITPFVIPGNSIEHLVRSISFILLVYVSIETMASYMQNRRTSTLMIGSGLGLLALAEIIAWYNFVYPGQFFYIAIALKVGGFGLIFVPFSKIGMASSLGRGRLNQVGGV
;
A
#
# COMPACT_ATOMS: atom_id res chain seq x y z
N MET A 1 -7.80 -19.23 -18.35
CA MET A 1 -6.69 -18.67 -19.19
C MET A 1 -6.74 -17.15 -19.35
N ALA A 2 -7.84 -16.51 -19.85
CA ALA A 2 -7.86 -15.03 -19.99
C ALA A 2 -7.91 -14.32 -18.62
N LEU A 3 -8.57 -14.87 -17.64
CA LEU A 3 -8.72 -14.32 -16.29
C LEU A 3 -7.39 -14.30 -15.53
N ASP A 4 -6.62 -15.36 -15.65
CA ASP A 4 -5.31 -15.49 -15.02
C ASP A 4 -4.28 -14.50 -15.60
N GLY A 5 -4.42 -14.16 -16.90
CA GLY A 5 -3.55 -13.18 -17.56
C GLY A 5 -3.76 -11.75 -17.07
N ILE A 6 -4.99 -11.34 -16.76
CA ILE A 6 -5.28 -10.00 -16.20
C ILE A 6 -4.75 -9.92 -14.76
N GLU A 7 -4.98 -10.94 -13.95
CA GLU A 7 -4.46 -10.99 -12.60
C GLU A 7 -2.94 -10.92 -12.56
N LEU A 8 -2.28 -11.70 -13.42
CA LEU A 8 -0.83 -11.68 -13.59
C LEU A 8 -0.33 -10.28 -13.94
N ALA A 9 -0.92 -9.66 -14.98
CA ALA A 9 -0.51 -8.32 -15.42
C ALA A 9 -0.68 -7.27 -14.31
N MET A 10 -1.78 -7.33 -13.57
CA MET A 10 -2.06 -6.38 -12.48
C MET A 10 -1.13 -6.60 -11.28
N ASN A 11 -0.83 -7.85 -10.91
CA ASN A 11 0.12 -8.15 -9.84
C ASN A 11 1.55 -7.72 -10.22
N LEU A 12 1.96 -7.94 -11.47
CA LEU A 12 3.25 -7.45 -11.97
C LEU A 12 3.32 -5.92 -11.98
N LEU A 13 2.24 -5.24 -12.39
CA LEU A 13 2.17 -3.78 -12.35
C LEU A 13 2.27 -3.27 -10.90
N GLY A 14 1.55 -3.89 -9.96
CA GLY A 14 1.64 -3.59 -8.53
C GLY A 14 3.05 -3.80 -7.98
N LEU A 15 3.72 -4.89 -8.37
CA LEU A 15 5.12 -5.18 -8.03
C LEU A 15 6.05 -4.06 -8.51
N VAL A 16 5.95 -3.71 -9.78
CA VAL A 16 6.81 -2.68 -10.40
C VAL A 16 6.59 -1.32 -9.72
N ILE A 17 5.34 -0.89 -9.56
CA ILE A 17 5.03 0.40 -8.94
C ILE A 17 5.55 0.44 -7.50
N SER A 18 5.29 -0.59 -6.68
CA SER A 18 5.74 -0.62 -5.29
C SER A 18 7.26 -0.66 -5.17
N ALA A 19 7.96 -1.40 -6.04
CA ALA A 19 9.41 -1.41 -6.08
C ALA A 19 10.00 -0.02 -6.41
N PHE A 20 9.41 0.69 -7.38
CA PHE A 20 9.83 2.06 -7.71
C PHE A 20 9.58 3.05 -6.57
N ILE A 21 8.41 2.98 -5.90
CA ILE A 21 8.12 3.84 -4.75
C ILE A 21 9.14 3.56 -3.63
N GLY A 22 9.42 2.29 -3.33
CA GLY A 22 10.43 1.89 -2.36
C GLY A 22 11.81 2.46 -2.69
N ARG A 23 12.23 2.36 -3.95
CA ARG A 23 13.49 2.94 -4.44
C ARG A 23 13.53 4.47 -4.27
N PHE A 24 12.45 5.17 -4.61
CA PHE A 24 12.39 6.62 -4.46
C PHE A 24 12.37 7.04 -2.98
N ALA A 25 11.65 6.31 -2.12
CA ALA A 25 11.68 6.53 -0.68
C ALA A 25 13.10 6.34 -0.11
N TYR A 26 13.83 5.30 -0.55
CA TYR A 26 15.21 5.08 -0.17
C TYR A 26 16.16 6.19 -0.68
N ALA A 27 16.00 6.61 -1.93
CA ALA A 27 16.77 7.73 -2.46
C ALA A 27 16.53 9.03 -1.67
N GLY A 28 15.27 9.28 -1.28
CA GLY A 28 14.93 10.38 -0.38
C GLY A 28 15.55 10.22 1.00
N TYR A 29 15.54 9.00 1.57
CA TYR A 29 16.21 8.72 2.84
C TYR A 29 17.70 8.99 2.77
N SER A 30 18.38 8.52 1.74
CA SER A 30 19.82 8.74 1.58
C SER A 30 20.20 10.22 1.43
N ALA A 31 19.25 11.08 1.01
CA ALA A 31 19.47 12.52 0.86
C ALA A 31 19.21 13.33 2.14
N VAL A 32 18.21 12.91 2.95
CA VAL A 32 17.70 13.72 4.07
C VAL A 32 17.85 13.00 5.42
N ALA A 33 18.24 11.71 5.43
CA ALA A 33 18.36 10.83 6.61
C ALA A 33 17.08 10.78 7.49
N SER A 34 15.90 10.96 6.89
CA SER A 34 14.61 10.95 7.60
C SER A 34 14.18 9.53 7.95
N PRO A 35 13.99 9.18 9.25
CA PRO A 35 13.55 7.84 9.65
C PRO A 35 12.22 7.42 9.03
N ASN A 36 11.34 8.37 8.74
CA ASN A 36 10.05 8.11 8.11
C ASN A 36 10.20 7.60 6.66
N LEU A 37 11.17 8.14 5.90
CA LEU A 37 11.45 7.66 4.55
C LEU A 37 12.04 6.25 4.56
N LEU A 38 12.84 5.91 5.58
CA LEU A 38 13.34 4.56 5.76
C LEU A 38 12.19 3.57 6.05
N ARG A 39 11.26 3.94 6.93
CA ARG A 39 10.05 3.11 7.21
C ARG A 39 9.19 2.92 5.97
N LEU A 40 8.99 3.97 5.18
CA LEU A 40 8.29 3.88 3.90
C LEU A 40 9.03 2.99 2.91
N THR A 41 10.35 3.00 2.90
CA THR A 41 11.15 2.08 2.08
C THR A 41 10.85 0.63 2.44
N PHE A 42 10.90 0.28 3.74
CA PHE A 42 10.54 -1.06 4.19
C PHE A 42 9.09 -1.41 3.85
N ALA A 43 8.16 -0.48 4.05
CA ALA A 43 6.76 -0.67 3.70
C ALA A 43 6.59 -1.12 2.25
N PHE A 44 7.18 -0.39 1.31
CA PHE A 44 7.04 -0.69 -0.12
C PHE A 44 7.85 -1.92 -0.57
N ILE A 45 8.94 -2.27 0.12
CA ILE A 45 9.64 -3.55 -0.08
C ILE A 45 8.72 -4.71 0.31
N PHE A 46 8.07 -4.66 1.48
CA PHE A 46 7.13 -5.72 1.89
C PHE A 46 5.92 -5.83 0.96
N ILE A 47 5.40 -4.71 0.48
CA ILE A 47 4.31 -4.69 -0.50
C ILE A 47 4.77 -5.32 -1.83
N ALA A 48 5.97 -5.01 -2.30
CA ALA A 48 6.56 -5.61 -3.50
C ALA A 48 6.75 -7.12 -3.35
N ILE A 49 7.28 -7.58 -2.21
CA ILE A 49 7.39 -9.01 -1.88
C ILE A 49 6.01 -9.65 -1.91
N GLY A 50 5.00 -9.01 -1.34
CA GLY A 50 3.62 -9.48 -1.36
C GLY A 50 3.09 -9.70 -2.78
N PHE A 51 3.30 -8.74 -3.69
CA PHE A 51 2.93 -8.90 -5.10
C PHE A 51 3.73 -9.97 -5.82
N ALA A 52 5.03 -10.12 -5.51
CA ALA A 52 5.85 -11.19 -6.07
C ALA A 52 5.32 -12.57 -5.66
N LEU A 53 4.94 -12.74 -4.40
CA LEU A 53 4.34 -13.98 -3.90
C LEU A 53 2.95 -14.24 -4.51
N LEU A 54 2.10 -13.22 -4.65
CA LEU A 54 0.81 -13.35 -5.33
C LEU A 54 1.01 -13.76 -6.81
N THR A 55 2.00 -13.17 -7.48
CA THR A 55 2.37 -13.57 -8.85
C THR A 55 2.85 -15.02 -8.88
N GLY A 56 3.74 -15.40 -7.95
CA GLY A 56 4.27 -16.77 -7.86
C GLY A 56 3.18 -17.80 -7.59
N ALA A 57 2.16 -17.47 -6.80
CA ALA A 57 1.03 -18.34 -6.50
C ALA A 57 0.26 -18.78 -7.76
N LEU A 58 0.25 -17.96 -8.82
CA LEU A 58 -0.43 -18.26 -10.09
C LEU A 58 0.26 -19.38 -10.89
N PHE A 59 1.53 -19.64 -10.62
CA PHE A 59 2.32 -20.68 -11.32
C PHE A 59 2.38 -22.00 -10.56
N VAL A 60 1.76 -22.09 -9.38
CA VAL A 60 1.77 -23.29 -8.55
C VAL A 60 0.56 -24.16 -8.90
N GLU A 61 0.79 -25.39 -9.32
CA GLU A 61 -0.24 -26.33 -9.79
C GLU A 61 -1.16 -26.79 -8.64
N THR A 62 -0.62 -26.95 -7.43
CA THR A 62 -1.38 -27.46 -6.29
C THR A 62 -2.18 -26.33 -5.65
N ARG A 63 -3.50 -26.46 -5.62
CA ARG A 63 -4.42 -25.44 -5.09
C ARG A 63 -4.12 -25.05 -3.63
N GLU A 64 -3.71 -25.99 -2.82
CA GLU A 64 -3.37 -25.77 -1.41
C GLU A 64 -2.11 -24.92 -1.27
N SER A 65 -1.04 -25.28 -2.00
CA SER A 65 0.21 -24.51 -1.99
C SER A 65 0.04 -23.13 -2.59
N SER A 66 -0.72 -22.99 -3.69
CA SER A 66 -1.05 -21.70 -4.29
C SER A 66 -1.76 -20.80 -3.28
N ARG A 67 -2.78 -21.32 -2.58
CA ARG A 67 -3.50 -20.56 -1.54
C ARG A 67 -2.60 -20.17 -0.37
N THR A 68 -1.71 -21.05 0.05
CA THR A 68 -0.76 -20.76 1.15
C THR A 68 0.19 -19.64 0.75
N ILE A 69 0.78 -19.69 -0.45
CA ILE A 69 1.67 -18.65 -0.97
C ILE A 69 0.93 -17.32 -1.10
N ALA A 70 -0.30 -17.34 -1.63
CA ALA A 70 -1.12 -16.14 -1.74
C ALA A 70 -1.42 -15.52 -0.37
N THR A 71 -1.74 -16.34 0.64
CA THR A 71 -1.98 -15.87 2.01
C THR A 71 -0.73 -15.24 2.62
N ILE A 72 0.45 -15.83 2.41
CA ILE A 72 1.74 -15.25 2.83
C ILE A 72 1.98 -13.92 2.10
N GLY A 73 1.68 -13.85 0.80
CA GLY A 73 1.77 -12.62 0.01
C GLY A 73 0.89 -11.49 0.55
N LEU A 74 -0.36 -11.79 0.91
CA LEU A 74 -1.25 -10.84 1.57
C LEU A 74 -0.73 -10.42 2.94
N GLY A 75 -0.17 -11.36 3.72
CA GLY A 75 0.48 -11.08 5.00
C GLY A 75 1.65 -10.10 4.84
N ALA A 76 2.49 -10.29 3.83
CA ALA A 76 3.58 -9.37 3.52
C ALA A 76 3.05 -7.97 3.18
N GLN A 77 1.98 -7.85 2.37
CA GLN A 77 1.35 -6.56 2.10
C GLN A 77 0.81 -5.90 3.38
N ALA A 78 0.17 -6.67 4.28
CA ALA A 78 -0.33 -6.17 5.55
C ALA A 78 0.80 -5.61 6.43
N VAL A 79 1.95 -6.27 6.48
CA VAL A 79 3.16 -5.77 7.16
C VAL A 79 3.61 -4.45 6.52
N GLY A 80 3.59 -4.35 5.19
CA GLY A 80 3.86 -3.10 4.49
C GLY A 80 2.91 -1.97 4.90
N TYR A 81 1.60 -2.22 4.95
CA TYR A 81 0.61 -1.24 5.40
C TYR A 81 0.80 -0.84 6.87
N PHE A 82 1.21 -1.78 7.71
CA PHE A 82 1.59 -1.48 9.09
C PHE A 82 2.77 -0.48 9.15
N PHE A 83 3.81 -0.67 8.34
CA PHE A 83 4.93 0.27 8.29
C PHE A 83 4.51 1.65 7.77
N ILE A 84 3.57 1.74 6.82
CA ILE A 84 2.99 3.03 6.39
C ILE A 84 2.27 3.69 7.58
N ALA A 85 1.41 2.96 8.28
CA ALA A 85 0.69 3.46 9.46
C ALA A 85 1.66 3.92 10.55
N PHE A 86 2.67 3.12 10.84
CA PHE A 86 3.69 3.44 11.83
C PHE A 86 4.50 4.69 11.45
N SER A 87 4.79 4.91 10.16
CA SER A 87 5.51 6.11 9.73
C SER A 87 4.69 7.39 9.93
N HIS A 88 3.37 7.30 9.90
CA HIS A 88 2.46 8.42 10.17
C HIS A 88 2.26 8.66 11.66
N SER A 89 2.02 7.61 12.44
CA SER A 89 1.71 7.70 13.88
C SER A 89 2.81 8.36 14.69
N VAL A 90 4.08 8.20 14.32
CA VAL A 90 5.21 8.79 15.07
C VAL A 90 5.28 10.32 14.94
N LYS A 91 4.57 10.92 13.98
CA LYS A 91 4.47 12.39 13.86
C LYS A 91 3.36 13.00 14.71
N SER A 92 2.35 12.24 15.11
CA SER A 92 1.11 12.71 15.73
C SER A 92 0.92 12.27 17.17
N PHE A 93 2.00 12.14 17.97
CA PHE A 93 1.89 11.89 19.40
C PHE A 93 1.36 13.11 20.21
N ASP A 94 0.87 14.15 19.55
CA ASP A 94 -0.03 15.10 20.18
C ASP A 94 -1.41 14.45 20.29
N PHE A 95 -1.76 14.08 21.52
CA PHE A 95 -3.04 13.49 21.89
C PHE A 95 -4.22 14.38 21.43
N ALA A 96 -4.59 14.30 20.15
CA ALA A 96 -5.87 14.82 19.70
C ALA A 96 -6.97 13.83 20.14
N PRO A 97 -8.08 14.32 20.70
CA PRO A 97 -9.13 13.47 21.26
C PRO A 97 -9.71 12.52 20.20
N PRO A 98 -10.30 11.42 20.64
CA PRO A 98 -10.60 10.22 19.84
C PRO A 98 -11.75 10.38 18.85
N ARG A 99 -11.71 11.37 17.97
CA ARG A 99 -12.68 11.51 16.87
C ARG A 99 -12.67 10.31 15.92
N TYR A 100 -11.59 9.54 15.92
CA TYR A 100 -11.39 8.36 15.06
C TYR A 100 -12.06 7.09 15.59
N PHE A 101 -12.50 7.07 16.86
CA PHE A 101 -13.27 5.95 17.42
C PHE A 101 -14.65 5.77 16.75
N ALA A 102 -15.17 6.81 16.06
CA ALA A 102 -16.42 6.69 15.30
C ALA A 102 -16.33 5.70 14.12
N PHE A 103 -15.11 5.43 13.62
CA PHE A 103 -14.88 4.47 12.54
C PHE A 103 -14.57 3.05 13.04
N LEU A 104 -14.39 2.86 14.36
CA LEU A 104 -14.13 1.55 14.97
C LEU A 104 -15.23 0.53 14.64
N PRO A 105 -16.53 0.86 14.65
CA PRO A 105 -17.58 -0.08 14.27
C PRO A 105 -17.46 -0.55 12.82
N LEU A 106 -17.09 0.34 11.90
CA LEU A 106 -16.88 -0.01 10.49
C LEU A 106 -15.66 -0.92 10.31
N ALA A 107 -14.63 -0.73 11.13
CA ALA A 107 -13.42 -1.54 11.14
C ALA A 107 -13.65 -2.92 11.78
N ILE A 108 -14.61 -3.05 12.69
CA ILE A 108 -14.94 -4.31 13.38
C ILE A 108 -15.89 -5.19 12.54
N THR A 109 -16.70 -4.59 11.66
CA THR A 109 -17.68 -5.33 10.85
C THR A 109 -17.11 -6.55 10.13
N PRO A 110 -15.91 -6.52 9.52
CA PRO A 110 -15.30 -7.70 8.90
C PRO A 110 -14.95 -8.82 9.88
N PHE A 111 -14.78 -8.53 11.18
CA PHE A 111 -14.46 -9.54 12.20
C PHE A 111 -15.69 -10.27 12.74
N VAL A 112 -16.88 -9.71 12.57
CA VAL A 112 -18.14 -10.28 13.10
C VAL A 112 -18.73 -11.32 12.14
N ILE A 113 -18.33 -11.30 10.87
CA ILE A 113 -18.85 -12.25 9.89
C ILE A 113 -18.01 -13.53 9.94
N PRO A 114 -18.62 -14.71 10.19
CA PRO A 114 -17.90 -15.96 10.37
C PRO A 114 -17.24 -16.42 9.07
N GLY A 115 -15.95 -16.18 8.98
CA GLY A 115 -15.08 -16.72 7.95
C GLY A 115 -13.76 -17.11 8.60
N ASN A 116 -13.58 -18.38 8.92
CA ASN A 116 -12.42 -18.90 9.65
C ASN A 116 -11.12 -18.96 8.82
N SER A 117 -10.93 -18.10 7.82
CA SER A 117 -9.69 -18.11 7.05
C SER A 117 -8.76 -16.98 7.48
N ILE A 118 -7.48 -17.32 7.64
CA ILE A 118 -6.40 -16.37 7.93
C ILE A 118 -6.39 -15.22 6.91
N GLU A 119 -6.76 -15.50 5.67
CA GLU A 119 -6.87 -14.50 4.60
C GLU A 119 -7.84 -13.37 4.95
N HIS A 120 -9.01 -13.70 5.54
CA HIS A 120 -9.98 -12.67 5.96
C HIS A 120 -9.45 -11.80 7.08
N LEU A 121 -8.76 -12.39 8.05
CA LEU A 121 -8.13 -11.66 9.13
C LEU A 121 -7.07 -10.68 8.59
N VAL A 122 -6.22 -11.14 7.68
CA VAL A 122 -5.17 -10.31 7.07
C VAL A 122 -5.78 -9.16 6.27
N ARG A 123 -6.82 -9.40 5.46
CA ARG A 123 -7.52 -8.36 4.71
C ARG A 123 -8.21 -7.34 5.62
N SER A 124 -8.83 -7.80 6.70
CA SER A 124 -9.47 -6.93 7.68
C SER A 124 -8.46 -6.02 8.38
N ILE A 125 -7.31 -6.56 8.80
CA ILE A 125 -6.23 -5.78 9.38
C ILE A 125 -5.71 -4.76 8.36
N SER A 126 -5.47 -5.17 7.11
CA SER A 126 -5.02 -4.29 6.03
C SER A 126 -6.00 -3.14 5.79
N PHE A 127 -7.30 -3.43 5.74
CA PHE A 127 -8.35 -2.43 5.59
C PHE A 127 -8.32 -1.39 6.72
N ILE A 128 -8.28 -1.84 7.98
CA ILE A 128 -8.23 -0.96 9.15
C ILE A 128 -7.01 -0.03 9.10
N LEU A 129 -5.83 -0.58 8.82
CA LEU A 129 -4.58 0.18 8.74
C LEU A 129 -4.65 1.22 7.62
N LEU A 130 -5.15 0.85 6.45
CA LEU A 130 -5.26 1.74 5.29
C LEU A 130 -6.29 2.86 5.51
N VAL A 131 -7.45 2.55 6.11
CA VAL A 131 -8.45 3.55 6.49
C VAL A 131 -7.86 4.55 7.47
N TYR A 132 -7.19 4.07 8.52
CA TYR A 132 -6.54 4.92 9.51
C TYR A 132 -5.57 5.90 8.85
N VAL A 133 -4.64 5.39 8.05
CA VAL A 133 -3.61 6.24 7.41
C VAL A 133 -4.22 7.17 6.37
N SER A 134 -5.25 6.72 5.64
CA SER A 134 -5.96 7.57 4.67
C SER A 134 -6.60 8.78 5.36
N ILE A 135 -7.30 8.57 6.48
CA ILE A 135 -7.93 9.64 7.25
C ILE A 135 -6.88 10.60 7.80
N GLU A 136 -5.81 10.11 8.39
CA GLU A 136 -4.70 10.92 8.90
C GLU A 136 -4.07 11.77 7.80
N THR A 137 -3.84 11.16 6.62
CA THR A 137 -3.25 11.86 5.47
C THR A 137 -4.21 12.93 4.93
N MET A 138 -5.52 12.65 4.89
CA MET A 138 -6.54 13.62 4.50
C MET A 138 -6.67 14.77 5.51
N ALA A 139 -6.60 14.49 6.80
CA ALA A 139 -6.56 15.52 7.83
C ALA A 139 -5.33 16.43 7.68
N SER A 140 -4.17 15.86 7.39
CA SER A 140 -2.95 16.61 7.08
C SER A 140 -3.09 17.46 5.81
N TYR A 141 -3.81 16.97 4.79
CA TYR A 141 -4.12 17.75 3.59
C TYR A 141 -5.00 18.97 3.92
N MET A 142 -5.99 18.81 4.77
CA MET A 142 -6.87 19.93 5.18
C MET A 142 -6.07 21.08 5.83
N GLN A 143 -5.00 20.76 6.54
CA GLN A 143 -4.11 21.75 7.17
C GLN A 143 -3.14 22.41 6.18
N ASN A 144 -2.52 21.63 5.32
CA ASN A 144 -1.39 22.07 4.49
C ASN A 144 -1.72 22.31 3.01
N ARG A 145 -2.90 21.88 2.53
CA ARG A 145 -3.41 22.03 1.15
C ARG A 145 -2.44 21.57 0.04
N ARG A 146 -1.54 20.62 0.33
CA ARG A 146 -0.58 20.12 -0.67
C ARG A 146 -1.20 19.02 -1.53
N THR A 147 -1.25 19.22 -2.84
CA THR A 147 -1.80 18.25 -3.81
C THR A 147 -1.15 16.86 -3.69
N SER A 148 0.16 16.79 -3.39
CA SER A 148 0.84 15.51 -3.15
C SER A 148 0.25 14.73 -1.98
N THR A 149 -0.12 15.43 -0.89
CA THR A 149 -0.76 14.82 0.29
C THR A 149 -2.16 14.30 -0.05
N LEU A 150 -2.93 15.06 -0.86
CA LEU A 150 -4.23 14.62 -1.35
C LEU A 150 -4.12 13.35 -2.19
N MET A 151 -3.16 13.30 -3.12
CA MET A 151 -2.95 12.12 -3.98
C MET A 151 -2.58 10.89 -3.16
N ILE A 152 -1.69 11.03 -2.17
CA ILE A 152 -1.31 9.92 -1.28
C ILE A 152 -2.53 9.46 -0.46
N GLY A 153 -3.26 10.38 0.17
CA GLY A 153 -4.44 10.05 0.98
C GLY A 153 -5.55 9.37 0.16
N SER A 154 -5.83 9.90 -1.04
CA SER A 154 -6.80 9.27 -1.96
C SER A 154 -6.33 7.90 -2.42
N GLY A 155 -5.04 7.74 -2.72
CA GLY A 155 -4.45 6.44 -3.08
C GLY A 155 -4.60 5.41 -1.96
N LEU A 156 -4.33 5.79 -0.71
CA LEU A 156 -4.53 4.93 0.47
C LEU A 156 -6.01 4.58 0.68
N GLY A 157 -6.92 5.54 0.44
CA GLY A 157 -8.36 5.31 0.46
C GLY A 157 -8.81 4.30 -0.59
N LEU A 158 -8.29 4.39 -1.83
CA LEU A 158 -8.57 3.39 -2.87
C LEU A 158 -8.03 2.01 -2.51
N LEU A 159 -6.85 1.92 -1.87
CA LEU A 159 -6.31 0.65 -1.38
C LEU A 159 -7.21 0.05 -0.29
N ALA A 160 -7.72 0.88 0.63
CA ALA A 160 -8.68 0.42 1.64
C ALA A 160 -9.97 -0.12 1.00
N LEU A 161 -10.54 0.61 0.02
CA LEU A 161 -11.70 0.15 -0.74
C LEU A 161 -11.41 -1.16 -1.49
N ALA A 162 -10.21 -1.31 -2.05
CA ALA A 162 -9.80 -2.54 -2.71
C ALA A 162 -9.80 -3.74 -1.76
N GLU A 163 -9.29 -3.58 -0.54
CA GLU A 163 -9.26 -4.68 0.44
C GLU A 163 -10.67 -5.09 0.91
N ILE A 164 -11.60 -4.13 1.12
CA ILE A 164 -12.96 -4.48 1.50
C ILE A 164 -13.75 -5.10 0.34
N ILE A 165 -13.56 -4.62 -0.88
CA ILE A 165 -14.19 -5.23 -2.07
C ILE A 165 -13.63 -6.64 -2.32
N ALA A 166 -12.31 -6.83 -2.15
CA ALA A 166 -11.69 -8.15 -2.23
C ALA A 166 -12.22 -9.10 -1.14
N TRP A 167 -12.56 -8.57 0.04
CA TRP A 167 -13.21 -9.34 1.09
C TRP A 167 -14.64 -9.75 0.69
N TYR A 168 -15.44 -8.84 0.09
CA TYR A 168 -16.77 -9.16 -0.42
C TYR A 168 -16.76 -10.17 -1.57
N ASN A 169 -15.69 -10.26 -2.34
CA ASN A 169 -15.53 -11.28 -3.38
C ASN A 169 -15.56 -12.70 -2.83
N PHE A 170 -15.31 -12.89 -1.53
CA PHE A 170 -15.46 -14.17 -0.87
C PHE A 170 -16.96 -14.56 -0.70
N VAL A 171 -17.82 -13.58 -0.44
CA VAL A 171 -19.28 -13.80 -0.31
C VAL A 171 -19.92 -14.00 -1.69
N TYR A 172 -19.42 -13.27 -2.69
CA TYR A 172 -19.91 -13.30 -4.08
C TYR A 172 -18.73 -13.57 -5.03
N PRO A 173 -18.32 -14.83 -5.20
CA PRO A 173 -17.13 -15.18 -5.96
C PRO A 173 -17.14 -14.68 -7.40
N GLY A 174 -16.06 -14.03 -7.82
CA GLY A 174 -15.80 -13.61 -9.19
C GLY A 174 -16.37 -12.25 -9.61
N GLN A 175 -17.38 -11.72 -8.92
CA GLN A 175 -18.04 -10.48 -9.34
C GLN A 175 -17.20 -9.22 -9.03
N PHE A 176 -16.52 -9.21 -7.90
CA PHE A 176 -15.81 -8.03 -7.40
C PHE A 176 -14.29 -8.10 -7.57
N PHE A 177 -13.77 -9.21 -8.06
CA PHE A 177 -12.35 -9.46 -8.17
C PHE A 177 -11.61 -8.40 -9.01
N TYR A 178 -12.11 -8.10 -10.20
CA TYR A 178 -11.47 -7.12 -11.10
C TYR A 178 -11.56 -5.70 -10.58
N ILE A 179 -12.68 -5.36 -9.93
CA ILE A 179 -12.86 -4.05 -9.31
C ILE A 179 -11.84 -3.86 -8.18
N ALA A 180 -11.66 -4.87 -7.34
CA ALA A 180 -10.69 -4.84 -6.25
C ALA A 180 -9.25 -4.64 -6.79
N ILE A 181 -8.86 -5.41 -7.81
CA ILE A 181 -7.52 -5.29 -8.41
C ILE A 181 -7.35 -3.92 -9.08
N ALA A 182 -8.33 -3.46 -9.86
CA ALA A 182 -8.25 -2.15 -10.51
C ALA A 182 -8.10 -1.00 -9.51
N LEU A 183 -8.87 -1.02 -8.42
CA LEU A 183 -8.75 -0.06 -7.33
C LEU A 183 -7.38 -0.13 -6.64
N LYS A 184 -6.85 -1.33 -6.45
CA LYS A 184 -5.53 -1.54 -5.85
C LYS A 184 -4.43 -0.92 -6.71
N VAL A 185 -4.43 -1.20 -8.00
CA VAL A 185 -3.47 -0.63 -8.97
C VAL A 185 -3.63 0.88 -9.08
N GLY A 186 -4.87 1.38 -9.16
CA GLY A 186 -5.17 2.80 -9.17
C GLY A 186 -4.68 3.53 -7.92
N GLY A 187 -4.86 2.92 -6.75
CA GLY A 187 -4.37 3.43 -5.47
C GLY A 187 -2.84 3.56 -5.44
N PHE A 188 -2.12 2.52 -5.87
CA PHE A 188 -0.66 2.59 -5.99
C PHE A 188 -0.22 3.59 -7.04
N GLY A 189 -0.93 3.72 -8.16
CA GLY A 189 -0.66 4.73 -9.19
C GLY A 189 -0.75 6.15 -8.64
N LEU A 190 -1.77 6.47 -7.85
CA LEU A 190 -1.90 7.78 -7.20
C LEU A 190 -0.77 8.05 -6.20
N ILE A 191 -0.35 7.06 -5.46
CA ILE A 191 0.78 7.19 -4.52
C ILE A 191 2.09 7.38 -5.29
N PHE A 192 2.27 6.70 -6.43
CA PHE A 192 3.49 6.76 -7.22
C PHE A 192 3.79 8.17 -7.76
N VAL A 193 2.77 8.93 -8.19
CA VAL A 193 2.95 10.27 -8.80
C VAL A 193 3.75 11.24 -7.93
N PRO A 194 3.44 11.47 -6.64
CA PRO A 194 4.25 12.35 -5.80
C PRO A 194 5.66 11.80 -5.53
N PHE A 195 5.83 10.49 -5.40
CA PHE A 195 7.15 9.89 -5.18
C PHE A 195 8.06 9.97 -6.40
N SER A 196 7.54 9.85 -7.62
CA SER A 196 8.30 10.01 -8.85
C SER A 196 8.90 11.43 -8.97
N LYS A 197 8.16 12.46 -8.56
CA LYS A 197 8.65 13.85 -8.55
C LYS A 197 9.85 14.03 -7.59
N ILE A 198 9.80 13.39 -6.42
CA ILE A 198 10.91 13.42 -5.44
C ILE A 198 12.15 12.72 -6.01
N GLY A 199 11.96 11.56 -6.64
CA GLY A 199 13.05 10.80 -7.24
C GLY A 199 13.75 11.56 -8.38
N MET A 200 12.98 12.22 -9.24
CA MET A 200 13.55 13.06 -10.32
C MET A 200 14.34 14.27 -9.79
N ALA A 201 13.83 14.94 -8.76
CA ALA A 201 14.50 16.09 -8.15
C ALA A 201 15.84 15.68 -7.51
N SER A 202 15.92 14.51 -6.86
CA SER A 202 17.17 14.02 -6.26
C SER A 202 18.22 13.61 -7.29
N SER A 203 17.81 13.10 -8.45
CA SER A 203 18.75 12.74 -9.54
C SER A 203 19.35 13.97 -10.23
N LEU A 204 18.56 15.02 -10.43
CA LEU A 204 19.02 16.28 -11.01
C LEU A 204 19.96 17.05 -10.07
N GLY A 205 19.72 16.98 -8.75
CA GLY A 205 20.61 17.61 -7.76
C GLY A 205 21.99 16.94 -7.69
N ARG A 206 22.08 15.61 -7.80
CA ARG A 206 23.37 14.90 -7.84
C ARG A 206 24.16 15.18 -9.11
N GLY A 207 23.52 15.35 -10.25
CA GLY A 207 24.18 15.71 -11.51
C GLY A 207 24.89 17.08 -11.44
N ARG A 208 24.31 18.07 -10.74
CA ARG A 208 24.92 19.37 -10.56
C ARG A 208 26.14 19.39 -9.62
N LEU A 209 26.12 18.60 -8.55
CA LEU A 209 27.23 18.51 -7.60
C LEU A 209 28.47 17.84 -8.22
N ASN A 210 28.28 16.87 -9.12
CA ASN A 210 29.37 16.20 -9.83
C ASN A 210 30.01 17.09 -10.92
N GLN A 211 29.28 18.11 -11.42
CA GLN A 211 29.83 19.04 -12.39
C GLN A 211 30.66 20.18 -11.72
N VAL A 212 30.42 20.49 -10.45
CA VAL A 212 31.12 21.53 -9.71
C VAL A 212 32.38 21.01 -8.98
N GLY A 213 32.46 19.70 -8.74
CA GLY A 213 33.61 19.05 -8.09
C GLY A 213 34.69 18.54 -9.03
N GLY A 214 34.62 18.86 -10.32
CA GLY A 214 35.56 18.43 -11.38
C GLY A 214 36.44 19.55 -11.93
N VAL A 215 36.78 20.55 -11.08
CA VAL A 215 37.78 21.59 -11.42
C VAL A 215 38.94 21.50 -10.46
#